data_5a26ed7d5d9da2d5db2f0884f53ad974
#
_entry.id   5a26ed7d5d9da2d5db2f0884f53ad974
#
_cell.length_a   1.000
_cell.length_b   1.000
_cell.length_c   1.000
_cell.angle_alpha   90.00
_cell.angle_beta   90.00
_cell.angle_gamma   90.00
#
_symmetry.space_group_name_H-M   'P 1'
#
loop_
_entity.id
_entity.type
_entity.pdbx_description
1 polymer ?
#
loop_
_entity_poly.entity_id
_entity_poly.type
_entity_poly.pdbx_seq_one_letter_code
_entity_poly.pdbx_strand_id
1 'polypeptide(L)'
;PFDREDIYMMSKALDDVVDLIDGAARSIMMYDIHETTEPARQLAGVIQRMGLQLHEVVSILQKPKGVTERLIELHRLENEGDDIYQRAVGGLFHENRDPLEVIKWKDVYEKLENAIDRCENVANIIEGVIIKHS
;
A
#
# COMPACT_ATOMS: atom_id res chain seq x y z
N PRO A 1 15.51 11.34 18.96
CA PRO A 1 15.32 9.96 19.41
C PRO A 1 13.84 9.61 19.54
N PHE A 2 13.47 8.45 19.05
CA PHE A 2 12.10 7.96 19.13
C PHE A 2 11.92 7.16 20.42
N ASP A 3 10.75 7.27 21.04
CA ASP A 3 10.46 6.46 22.21
C ASP A 3 9.91 5.08 21.81
N ARG A 4 9.71 4.21 22.83
CA ARG A 4 9.25 2.84 22.60
C ARG A 4 7.89 2.79 21.92
N GLU A 5 7.00 3.69 22.28
CA GLU A 5 5.66 3.76 21.72
C GLU A 5 5.71 4.07 20.23
N ASP A 6 6.56 5.02 19.83
CA ASP A 6 6.75 5.38 18.43
C ASP A 6 7.24 4.18 17.62
N ILE A 7 8.25 3.48 18.13
CA ILE A 7 8.83 2.31 17.47
C ILE A 7 7.78 1.20 17.36
N TYR A 8 7.02 0.97 18.42
CA TYR A 8 5.96 -0.04 18.41
C TYR A 8 4.90 0.27 17.35
N MET A 9 4.44 1.51 17.29
CA MET A 9 3.41 1.92 16.33
C MET A 9 3.90 1.77 14.89
N MET A 10 5.13 2.18 14.61
CA MET A 10 5.70 2.04 13.27
C MET A 10 5.85 0.57 12.87
N SER A 11 6.37 -0.25 13.79
CA SER A 11 6.56 -1.68 13.55
C SER A 11 5.24 -2.39 13.28
N LYS A 12 4.23 -2.08 14.09
CA LYS A 12 2.90 -2.67 13.92
C LYS A 12 2.28 -2.28 12.58
N ALA A 13 2.42 -1.01 12.20
CA ALA A 13 1.88 -0.53 10.93
C ALA A 13 2.57 -1.20 9.74
N LEU A 14 3.89 -1.42 9.82
CA LEU A 14 4.64 -2.15 8.79
C LEU A 14 4.21 -3.61 8.71
N ASP A 15 3.99 -4.26 9.86
CA ASP A 15 3.46 -5.62 9.91
C ASP A 15 2.11 -5.71 9.21
N ASP A 16 1.23 -4.75 9.43
CA ASP A 16 -0.09 -4.72 8.78
C ASP A 16 0.04 -4.64 7.25
N VAL A 17 1.01 -3.88 6.75
CA VAL A 17 1.28 -3.82 5.30
C VAL A 17 1.67 -5.20 4.76
N VAL A 18 2.63 -5.85 5.42
CA VAL A 18 3.12 -7.17 5.00
C VAL A 18 1.99 -8.21 5.05
N ASP A 19 1.17 -8.17 6.10
CA ASP A 19 0.04 -9.10 6.23
C ASP A 19 -0.97 -8.93 5.11
N LEU A 20 -1.23 -7.70 4.69
CA LEU A 20 -2.17 -7.43 3.60
C LEU A 20 -1.62 -7.88 2.25
N ILE A 21 -0.32 -7.69 2.02
CA ILE A 21 0.34 -8.19 0.81
C ILE A 21 0.28 -9.73 0.77
N ASP A 22 0.59 -10.36 1.89
CA ASP A 22 0.51 -11.82 2.02
C ASP A 22 -0.93 -12.31 1.78
N GLY A 23 -1.92 -11.61 2.33
CA GLY A 23 -3.33 -11.91 2.11
C GLY A 23 -3.72 -11.85 0.64
N ALA A 24 -3.25 -10.85 -0.09
CA ALA A 24 -3.50 -10.73 -1.52
C ALA A 24 -2.88 -11.90 -2.29
N ALA A 25 -1.63 -12.25 -1.97
CA ALA A 25 -0.94 -13.38 -2.58
C ALA A 25 -1.67 -14.70 -2.32
N ARG A 26 -2.14 -14.91 -1.09
CA ARG A 26 -2.92 -16.11 -0.74
C ARG A 26 -4.24 -16.19 -1.50
N SER A 27 -4.89 -15.05 -1.71
CA SER A 27 -6.14 -15.00 -2.48
C SER A 27 -5.94 -15.43 -3.91
N ILE A 28 -4.83 -15.01 -4.53
CA ILE A 28 -4.48 -15.44 -5.88
C ILE A 28 -4.40 -16.97 -5.96
N MET A 29 -3.76 -17.60 -4.98
CA MET A 29 -3.66 -19.05 -4.91
C MET A 29 -5.01 -19.70 -4.61
N MET A 30 -5.74 -19.20 -3.63
CA MET A 30 -7.03 -19.74 -3.22
C MET A 30 -8.06 -19.71 -4.34
N TYR A 31 -8.04 -18.66 -5.15
CA TYR A 31 -9.01 -18.48 -6.23
C TYR A 31 -8.59 -19.12 -7.54
N ASP A 32 -7.48 -19.88 -7.51
CA ASP A 32 -6.97 -20.57 -8.68
C ASP A 32 -6.72 -19.62 -9.86
N ILE A 33 -6.13 -18.49 -9.55
CA ILE A 33 -5.78 -17.48 -10.55
C ILE A 33 -4.40 -17.81 -11.12
N HIS A 34 -4.32 -18.00 -12.43
CA HIS A 34 -3.09 -18.38 -13.11
C HIS A 34 -2.48 -17.26 -13.94
N GLU A 35 -3.28 -16.26 -14.30
CA GLU A 35 -2.82 -15.11 -15.08
C GLU A 35 -3.19 -13.83 -14.35
N THR A 36 -2.27 -12.87 -14.35
CA THR A 36 -2.52 -11.58 -13.73
C THR A 36 -3.25 -10.63 -14.68
N THR A 37 -3.72 -9.52 -14.14
CA THR A 37 -4.32 -8.45 -14.93
C THR A 37 -3.43 -7.22 -14.89
N GLU A 38 -3.61 -6.31 -15.83
CA GLU A 38 -2.84 -5.07 -15.86
C GLU A 38 -3.06 -4.21 -14.60
N PRO A 39 -4.32 -4.02 -14.13
CA PRO A 39 -4.51 -3.29 -12.88
C PRO A 39 -3.79 -3.91 -11.67
N ALA A 40 -3.77 -5.24 -11.57
CA ALA A 40 -3.05 -5.93 -10.49
C ALA A 40 -1.55 -5.61 -10.55
N ARG A 41 -0.95 -5.62 -11.75
CA ARG A 41 0.45 -5.25 -11.93
C ARG A 41 0.69 -3.80 -11.52
N GLN A 42 -0.19 -2.90 -11.92
CA GLN A 42 -0.07 -1.48 -11.60
C GLN A 42 -0.15 -1.24 -10.09
N LEU A 43 -1.11 -1.88 -9.41
CA LEU A 43 -1.25 -1.76 -7.96
C LEU A 43 -0.04 -2.34 -7.23
N ALA A 44 0.45 -3.50 -7.68
CA ALA A 44 1.67 -4.08 -7.11
C ALA A 44 2.88 -3.16 -7.32
N GLY A 45 2.96 -2.49 -8.47
CA GLY A 45 4.00 -1.51 -8.76
C GLY A 45 3.95 -0.30 -7.83
N VAL A 46 2.75 0.18 -7.52
CA VAL A 46 2.56 1.26 -6.54
C VAL A 46 3.06 0.82 -5.17
N ILE A 47 2.68 -0.38 -4.72
CA ILE A 47 3.13 -0.93 -3.44
C ILE A 47 4.66 -1.00 -3.39
N GLN A 48 5.28 -1.49 -4.46
CA GLN A 48 6.75 -1.58 -4.54
C GLN A 48 7.40 -0.21 -4.41
N ARG A 49 6.89 0.79 -5.13
CA ARG A 49 7.42 2.16 -5.07
C ARG A 49 7.21 2.79 -3.69
N MET A 50 6.06 2.53 -3.05
CA MET A 50 5.81 3.00 -1.70
C MET A 50 6.76 2.33 -0.70
N GLY A 51 7.00 1.03 -0.86
CA GLY A 51 7.95 0.29 -0.03
C GLY A 51 9.36 0.88 -0.10
N LEU A 52 9.81 1.24 -1.29
CA LEU A 52 11.11 1.88 -1.48
C LEU A 52 11.16 3.24 -0.78
N GLN A 53 10.10 4.04 -0.87
CA GLN A 53 10.04 5.33 -0.19
C GLN A 53 10.04 5.16 1.33
N LEU A 54 9.29 4.20 1.86
CA LEU A 54 9.27 3.91 3.29
C LEU A 54 10.64 3.47 3.78
N HIS A 55 11.33 2.63 3.03
CA HIS A 55 12.69 2.19 3.36
C HIS A 55 13.63 3.39 3.46
N GLU A 56 13.56 4.31 2.49
CA GLU A 56 14.39 5.51 2.48
C GLU A 56 14.06 6.41 3.68
N VAL A 57 12.77 6.59 3.99
CA VAL A 57 12.36 7.42 5.13
C VAL A 57 12.90 6.85 6.44
N VAL A 58 12.75 5.53 6.64
CA VAL A 58 13.23 4.86 7.86
C VAL A 58 14.75 5.02 7.97
N SER A 59 15.46 4.95 6.86
CA SER A 59 16.92 5.07 6.83
C SER A 59 17.44 6.45 7.27
N ILE A 60 16.62 7.50 7.12
CA ILE A 60 17.03 8.87 7.43
C ILE A 60 16.32 9.47 8.63
N LEU A 61 15.61 8.66 9.43
CA LEU A 61 14.83 9.17 10.57
C LEU A 61 15.67 9.90 11.62
N GLN A 62 16.92 9.50 11.81
CA GLN A 62 17.80 10.14 12.82
C GLN A 62 18.27 11.52 12.38
N LYS A 63 18.28 11.79 11.09
CA LYS A 63 18.61 13.09 10.50
C LYS A 63 17.58 13.37 9.41
N PRO A 64 16.40 13.87 9.77
CA PRO A 64 15.24 13.84 8.89
C PRO A 64 15.25 14.86 7.74
N LYS A 65 16.42 15.23 7.25
CA LYS A 65 16.52 16.08 6.06
C LYS A 65 16.04 15.29 4.83
N GLY A 66 15.11 15.87 4.09
CA GLY A 66 14.56 15.23 2.89
C GLY A 66 13.38 14.31 3.16
N VAL A 67 12.95 14.17 4.41
CA VAL A 67 11.78 13.33 4.73
C VAL A 67 10.52 13.89 4.11
N THR A 68 10.33 15.20 4.13
CA THR A 68 9.12 15.85 3.62
C THR A 68 8.84 15.48 2.16
N GLU A 69 9.87 15.51 1.30
CA GLU A 69 9.72 15.17 -0.11
C GLU A 69 9.29 13.71 -0.28
N ARG A 70 9.81 12.82 0.55
CA ARG A 70 9.46 11.40 0.49
C ARG A 70 8.05 11.13 0.99
N LEU A 71 7.61 11.86 2.00
CA LEU A 71 6.24 11.77 2.49
C LEU A 71 5.25 12.30 1.44
N ILE A 72 5.59 13.38 0.76
CA ILE A 72 4.79 13.90 -0.35
C ILE A 72 4.68 12.85 -1.45
N GLU A 73 5.77 12.19 -1.79
CA GLU A 73 5.77 11.13 -2.82
C GLU A 73 4.91 9.94 -2.38
N LEU A 74 4.94 9.57 -1.11
CA LEU A 74 4.08 8.51 -0.58
C LEU A 74 2.60 8.85 -0.73
N HIS A 75 2.21 10.09 -0.42
CA HIS A 75 0.83 10.52 -0.60
C HIS A 75 0.43 10.55 -2.07
N ARG A 76 1.35 10.96 -2.95
CA ARG A 76 1.11 10.96 -4.40
C ARG A 76 0.89 9.52 -4.90
N LEU A 77 1.71 8.57 -4.43
CA LEU A 77 1.58 7.17 -4.80
C LEU A 77 0.26 6.57 -4.31
N GLU A 78 -0.18 6.94 -3.11
CA GLU A 78 -1.48 6.50 -2.59
C GLU A 78 -2.61 7.00 -3.50
N ASN A 79 -2.57 8.26 -3.91
CA ASN A 79 -3.56 8.83 -4.83
C ASN A 79 -3.55 8.10 -6.17
N GLU A 80 -2.37 7.77 -6.69
CA GLU A 80 -2.24 6.98 -7.92
C GLU A 80 -2.88 5.60 -7.76
N GLY A 81 -2.61 4.94 -6.65
CA GLY A 81 -3.19 3.64 -6.35
C GLY A 81 -4.70 3.67 -6.22
N ASP A 82 -5.24 4.68 -5.54
CA ASP A 82 -6.68 4.86 -5.39
C ASP A 82 -7.36 5.03 -6.76
N ASP A 83 -6.77 5.81 -7.63
CA ASP A 83 -7.28 6.03 -8.98
C ASP A 83 -7.26 4.73 -9.80
N ILE A 84 -6.15 3.99 -9.75
CA ILE A 84 -6.05 2.69 -10.42
C ILE A 84 -7.13 1.74 -9.90
N TYR A 85 -7.29 1.67 -8.59
CA TYR A 85 -8.25 0.79 -7.95
C TYR A 85 -9.69 1.11 -8.41
N GLN A 86 -10.08 2.37 -8.38
CA GLN A 86 -11.43 2.77 -8.77
C GLN A 86 -11.72 2.42 -10.24
N ARG A 87 -10.77 2.69 -11.12
CA ARG A 87 -10.92 2.35 -12.54
C ARG A 87 -10.95 0.83 -12.76
N ALA A 88 -10.12 0.10 -12.03
CA ALA A 88 -10.06 -1.37 -12.14
C ALA A 88 -11.38 -2.02 -11.71
N VAL A 89 -11.92 -1.61 -10.57
CA VAL A 89 -13.19 -2.14 -10.07
C VAL A 89 -14.33 -1.72 -11.00
N GLY A 90 -14.35 -0.46 -11.42
CA GLY A 90 -15.34 0.01 -12.39
C GLY A 90 -15.34 -0.81 -13.67
N GLY A 91 -14.14 -1.11 -14.19
CA GLY A 91 -14.00 -1.94 -15.40
C GLY A 91 -14.58 -3.33 -15.24
N LEU A 92 -14.45 -3.94 -14.06
CA LEU A 92 -15.02 -5.26 -13.81
C LEU A 92 -16.54 -5.28 -14.00
N PHE A 93 -17.22 -4.21 -13.61
CA PHE A 93 -18.69 -4.14 -13.68
C PHE A 93 -19.19 -3.62 -15.02
N HIS A 94 -18.40 -2.84 -15.74
CA HIS A 94 -18.83 -2.24 -17.01
C HIS A 94 -18.50 -3.09 -18.24
N GLU A 95 -17.61 -4.07 -18.13
CA GLU A 95 -17.14 -4.89 -19.25
C GLU A 95 -17.92 -6.20 -19.42
N ASN A 96 -19.01 -6.39 -18.69
CA ASN A 96 -19.86 -7.58 -18.77
C ASN A 96 -19.06 -8.89 -18.63
N ARG A 97 -18.23 -8.94 -17.60
CA ARG A 97 -17.36 -10.08 -17.33
C ARG A 97 -18.10 -11.22 -16.63
N ASP A 98 -17.50 -12.43 -16.68
CA ASP A 98 -17.95 -13.57 -15.92
C ASP A 98 -18.02 -13.20 -14.42
N PRO A 99 -19.16 -13.46 -13.75
CA PRO A 99 -19.33 -13.13 -12.33
C PRO A 99 -18.26 -13.70 -11.41
N LEU A 100 -17.74 -14.90 -11.68
CA LEU A 100 -16.65 -15.46 -10.87
C LEU A 100 -15.37 -14.64 -11.00
N GLU A 101 -15.06 -14.18 -12.21
CA GLU A 101 -13.91 -13.32 -12.42
C GLU A 101 -14.07 -11.98 -11.70
N VAL A 102 -15.27 -11.42 -11.70
CA VAL A 102 -15.56 -10.18 -10.98
C VAL A 102 -15.34 -10.36 -9.48
N ILE A 103 -15.83 -11.45 -8.90
CA ILE A 103 -15.68 -11.74 -7.47
C ILE A 103 -14.19 -11.88 -7.11
N LYS A 104 -13.44 -12.66 -7.89
CA LYS A 104 -12.02 -12.90 -7.65
C LYS A 104 -11.22 -11.60 -7.67
N TRP A 105 -11.34 -10.85 -8.74
CA TRP A 105 -10.53 -9.67 -8.95
C TRP A 105 -10.94 -8.50 -8.09
N LYS A 106 -12.24 -8.36 -7.81
CA LYS A 106 -12.69 -7.33 -6.88
C LYS A 106 -12.02 -7.53 -5.51
N ASP A 107 -11.98 -8.77 -5.03
CA ASP A 107 -11.35 -9.08 -3.75
C ASP A 107 -9.84 -8.83 -3.77
N VAL A 108 -9.15 -9.27 -4.82
CA VAL A 108 -7.70 -9.07 -4.94
C VAL A 108 -7.37 -7.59 -5.02
N TYR A 109 -8.09 -6.83 -5.84
CA TYR A 109 -7.86 -5.38 -5.96
C TYR A 109 -8.10 -4.66 -4.63
N GLU A 110 -9.12 -5.04 -3.89
CA GLU A 110 -9.40 -4.49 -2.57
C GLU A 110 -8.25 -4.73 -1.60
N LYS A 111 -7.70 -5.94 -1.58
CA LYS A 111 -6.57 -6.27 -0.72
C LYS A 111 -5.31 -5.49 -1.08
N LEU A 112 -5.04 -5.31 -2.37
CA LEU A 112 -3.92 -4.49 -2.82
C LEU A 112 -4.12 -3.02 -2.45
N GLU A 113 -5.33 -2.50 -2.61
CA GLU A 113 -5.67 -1.13 -2.22
C GLU A 113 -5.52 -0.94 -0.70
N ASN A 114 -5.95 -1.92 0.09
CA ASN A 114 -5.79 -1.87 1.54
C ASN A 114 -4.32 -1.85 1.95
N ALA A 115 -3.46 -2.57 1.23
CA ALA A 115 -2.01 -2.53 1.48
C ALA A 115 -1.45 -1.13 1.18
N ILE A 116 -1.90 -0.50 0.10
CA ILE A 116 -1.50 0.87 -0.26
C ILE A 116 -1.92 1.85 0.83
N ASP A 117 -3.15 1.74 1.30
CA ASP A 117 -3.67 2.59 2.38
C ASP A 117 -2.86 2.42 3.67
N ARG A 118 -2.43 1.20 3.98
CA ARG A 118 -1.60 0.95 5.15
C ARG A 118 -0.20 1.52 4.99
N CYS A 119 0.36 1.54 3.79
CA CYS A 119 1.62 2.23 3.52
C CYS A 119 1.49 3.73 3.82
N GLU A 120 0.40 4.36 3.41
CA GLU A 120 0.13 5.76 3.74
C GLU A 120 -0.01 5.95 5.25
N ASN A 121 -0.66 5.00 5.93
CA ASN A 121 -0.79 5.04 7.38
C ASN A 121 0.58 5.04 8.06
N VAL A 122 1.53 4.22 7.58
CA VAL A 122 2.91 4.24 8.08
C VAL A 122 3.52 5.63 7.89
N ALA A 123 3.34 6.22 6.71
CA ALA A 123 3.84 7.57 6.41
C ALA A 123 3.26 8.60 7.38
N ASN A 124 1.96 8.51 7.66
CA ASN A 124 1.30 9.43 8.59
C ASN A 124 1.83 9.28 10.02
N ILE A 125 2.09 8.06 10.45
CA ILE A 125 2.67 7.79 11.78
C ILE A 125 4.07 8.40 11.86
N ILE A 126 4.89 8.21 10.83
CA ILE A 126 6.25 8.77 10.77
C ILE A 126 6.19 10.29 10.82
N GLU A 127 5.31 10.90 10.04
CA GLU A 127 5.12 12.34 10.04
C GLU A 127 4.76 12.86 11.43
N GLY A 128 3.82 12.17 12.12
CA GLY A 128 3.43 12.52 13.47
C GLY A 128 4.58 12.42 14.46
N VAL A 129 5.40 11.38 14.34
CA VAL A 129 6.58 11.20 15.19
C VAL A 129 7.59 12.32 14.97
N ILE A 130 7.84 12.71 13.73
CA ILE A 130 8.77 13.79 13.39
C ILE A 130 8.28 15.11 13.97
N ILE A 131 7.00 15.42 13.83
CA ILE A 131 6.40 16.64 14.37
C ILE A 131 6.52 16.66 15.90
N LYS A 132 6.22 15.53 16.55
CA LYS A 132 6.29 15.39 18.01
C LYS A 132 7.70 15.69 18.56
N HIS A 133 8.74 15.35 17.81
CA HIS A 133 10.14 15.48 18.24
C HIS A 133 10.87 16.66 17.59
N SER A 134 10.16 17.54 16.94
CA SER A 134 10.78 18.74 16.32
C SER A 134 10.69 19.96 17.21
#